data_67d2bea4e33c5d19fb1218510d86d90d
#
_entry.id   67d2bea4e33c5d19fb1218510d86d90d
#
_cell.length_a   1.000
_cell.length_b   1.000
_cell.length_c   1.000
_cell.angle_alpha   90.00
_cell.angle_beta   90.00
_cell.angle_gamma   90.00
#
_symmetry.space_group_name_H-M   'P 1'
#
loop_
_entity.id
_entity.type
_entity.pdbx_description
1 polymer ?
#
loop_
_entity_poly.entity_id
_entity_poly.type
_entity_poly.pdbx_seq_one_letter_code
_entity_poly.pdbx_strand_id
1 'polypeptide(L)'
;MKRPLKAVLRALLGLALLAGVLTLADPARVLAQWRQADPAWLLAGLLAAIGSNAVSALRWRALARWLGAELSAREAARWYFQAIGLNTLLPGAVVGGDLYRAVMLRRAGQATAAAGWSVLLDRLSGLWMLCAIGALGAAACAPVLGPWLHLPPAPLAALLLAGGGLWLALPWALPALGRARPG
;
A
#
# COMPACT_ATOMS: atom_id res chain seq x y z
N MET A 1 -23.02 28.53 1.03
CA MET A 1 -23.83 27.77 0.08
C MET A 1 -23.07 26.97 -1.01
N LYS A 2 -21.75 27.08 -1.17
CA LYS A 2 -20.98 26.35 -2.23
C LYS A 2 -20.48 24.94 -1.85
N ARG A 3 -20.51 24.53 -0.60
CA ARG A 3 -20.01 23.21 -0.13
C ARG A 3 -20.93 22.02 -0.50
N PRO A 4 -22.27 22.09 -0.37
CA PRO A 4 -23.14 20.96 -0.71
C PRO A 4 -23.14 20.64 -2.20
N LEU A 5 -23.06 21.63 -3.09
CA LEU A 5 -23.03 21.43 -4.54
C LEU A 5 -21.79 20.61 -4.99
N LYS A 6 -20.61 20.89 -4.41
CA LYS A 6 -19.39 20.11 -4.70
C LYS A 6 -19.49 18.66 -4.20
N ALA A 7 -20.14 18.43 -3.07
CA ALA A 7 -20.35 17.07 -2.56
C ALA A 7 -21.31 16.27 -3.46
N VAL A 8 -22.42 16.91 -3.88
CA VAL A 8 -23.37 16.30 -4.83
C VAL A 8 -22.71 16.00 -6.17
N LEU A 9 -21.93 16.94 -6.71
CA LEU A 9 -21.23 16.74 -7.99
C LEU A 9 -20.21 15.57 -7.91
N ARG A 10 -19.48 15.45 -6.81
CA ARG A 10 -18.57 14.32 -6.59
C ARG A 10 -19.31 12.99 -6.48
N ALA A 11 -20.44 12.96 -5.78
CA ALA A 11 -21.27 11.77 -5.66
C ALA A 11 -21.85 11.37 -7.03
N LEU A 12 -22.35 12.31 -7.80
CA LEU A 12 -22.84 12.06 -9.15
C LEU A 12 -21.74 11.56 -10.10
N LEU A 13 -20.55 12.15 -10.02
CA LEU A 13 -19.39 11.68 -10.81
C LEU A 13 -18.99 10.25 -10.39
N GLY A 14 -18.97 9.95 -9.10
CA GLY A 14 -18.69 8.60 -8.62
C GLY A 14 -19.73 7.58 -9.09
N LEU A 15 -21.01 7.92 -9.03
CA LEU A 15 -22.09 7.09 -9.54
C LEU A 15 -22.01 6.91 -11.06
N ALA A 16 -21.70 7.95 -11.81
CA ALA A 16 -21.54 7.89 -13.27
C ALA A 16 -20.35 7.01 -13.67
N LEU A 17 -19.22 7.13 -12.96
CA LEU A 17 -18.05 6.25 -13.15
C LEU A 17 -18.38 4.80 -12.81
N LEU A 18 -19.07 4.55 -11.69
CA LEU A 18 -19.50 3.20 -11.30
C LEU A 18 -20.45 2.60 -12.34
N ALA A 19 -21.44 3.36 -12.80
CA ALA A 19 -22.34 2.95 -13.87
C ALA A 19 -21.57 2.64 -15.18
N GLY A 20 -20.61 3.50 -15.55
CA GLY A 20 -19.75 3.26 -16.70
C GLY A 20 -18.91 1.98 -16.58
N VAL A 21 -18.33 1.72 -15.41
CA VAL A 21 -17.60 0.47 -15.16
C VAL A 21 -18.54 -0.74 -15.22
N LEU A 22 -19.73 -0.66 -14.63
CA LEU A 22 -20.70 -1.76 -14.65
C LEU A 22 -21.20 -2.06 -16.06
N THR A 23 -21.39 -1.05 -16.91
CA THR A 23 -21.80 -1.27 -18.31
C THR A 23 -20.68 -1.87 -19.17
N LEU A 24 -19.41 -1.50 -18.90
CA LEU A 24 -18.24 -2.06 -19.60
C LEU A 24 -17.86 -3.46 -19.11
N ALA A 25 -18.11 -3.76 -17.83
CA ALA A 25 -17.68 -5.02 -17.19
C ALA A 25 -18.59 -6.22 -17.50
N ASP A 26 -19.71 -6.04 -18.20
CA ASP A 26 -20.73 -7.10 -18.43
C ASP A 26 -21.07 -7.86 -17.14
N PRO A 27 -22.03 -7.38 -16.33
CA PRO A 27 -22.34 -7.97 -15.02
C PRO A 27 -22.71 -9.44 -15.09
N ALA A 28 -23.31 -9.89 -16.21
CA ALA A 28 -23.67 -11.28 -16.40
C ALA A 28 -22.42 -12.17 -16.53
N ARG A 29 -21.42 -11.71 -17.26
CA ARG A 29 -20.13 -12.42 -17.40
C ARG A 29 -19.37 -12.46 -16.06
N VAL A 30 -19.34 -11.36 -15.31
CA VAL A 30 -18.73 -11.31 -13.98
C VAL A 30 -19.41 -12.31 -13.03
N LEU A 31 -20.75 -12.34 -13.02
CA LEU A 31 -21.50 -13.27 -12.18
C LEU A 31 -21.29 -14.73 -12.59
N ALA A 32 -21.19 -15.02 -13.90
CA ALA A 32 -20.90 -16.35 -14.40
C ALA A 32 -19.49 -16.82 -13.97
N GLN A 33 -18.48 -15.95 -14.08
CA GLN A 33 -17.13 -16.25 -13.59
C GLN A 33 -17.08 -16.47 -12.08
N TRP A 34 -17.82 -15.65 -11.31
CA TRP A 34 -17.92 -15.81 -9.86
C TRP A 34 -18.49 -17.18 -9.47
N ARG A 35 -19.52 -17.65 -10.19
CA ARG A 35 -20.13 -18.98 -9.93
C ARG A 35 -19.19 -20.15 -10.28
N GLN A 36 -18.24 -19.93 -11.17
CA GLN A 36 -17.22 -20.91 -11.58
C GLN A 36 -15.93 -20.81 -10.77
N ALA A 37 -15.81 -19.79 -9.90
CA ALA A 37 -14.63 -19.61 -9.08
C ALA A 37 -14.49 -20.75 -8.06
N ASP A 38 -13.31 -21.34 -8.00
CA ASP A 38 -12.99 -22.37 -7.01
C ASP A 38 -12.96 -21.77 -5.60
N PRO A 39 -13.81 -22.24 -4.68
CA PRO A 39 -13.86 -21.73 -3.31
C PRO A 39 -12.52 -21.83 -2.57
N ALA A 40 -11.69 -22.82 -2.89
CA ALA A 40 -10.39 -22.99 -2.25
C ALA A 40 -9.45 -21.84 -2.61
N TRP A 41 -9.43 -21.40 -3.87
CA TRP A 41 -8.63 -20.23 -4.29
C TRP A 41 -9.17 -18.91 -3.73
N LEU A 42 -10.50 -18.78 -3.61
CA LEU A 42 -11.11 -17.61 -2.97
C LEU A 42 -10.72 -17.53 -1.49
N LEU A 43 -10.79 -18.67 -0.78
CA LEU A 43 -10.35 -18.73 0.62
C LEU A 43 -8.86 -18.46 0.77
N ALA A 44 -8.03 -19.05 -0.09
CA ALA A 44 -6.59 -18.80 -0.09
C ALA A 44 -6.27 -17.30 -0.31
N GLY A 45 -6.94 -16.66 -1.27
CA GLY A 45 -6.83 -15.24 -1.53
C GLY A 45 -7.26 -14.38 -0.34
N LEU A 46 -8.38 -14.73 0.31
CA LEU A 46 -8.86 -14.05 1.51
C LEU A 46 -7.85 -14.17 2.66
N LEU A 47 -7.35 -15.38 2.93
CA LEU A 47 -6.36 -15.60 3.98
C LEU A 47 -5.05 -14.86 3.70
N ALA A 48 -4.60 -14.86 2.44
CA ALA A 48 -3.43 -14.08 2.01
C ALA A 48 -3.64 -12.57 2.21
N ALA A 49 -4.82 -12.05 1.88
CA ALA A 49 -5.15 -10.64 2.10
C ALA A 49 -5.17 -10.27 3.59
N ILE A 50 -5.80 -11.11 4.43
CA ILE A 50 -5.81 -10.92 5.89
C ILE A 50 -4.39 -10.96 6.43
N GLY A 51 -3.60 -11.96 6.05
CA GLY A 51 -2.20 -12.12 6.46
C GLY A 51 -1.33 -10.92 6.06
N SER A 52 -1.44 -10.47 4.82
CA SER A 52 -0.72 -9.29 4.31
C SER A 52 -1.05 -8.02 5.11
N ASN A 53 -2.33 -7.82 5.42
CA ASN A 53 -2.77 -6.68 6.24
C ASN A 53 -2.33 -6.82 7.70
N ALA A 54 -2.30 -8.02 8.26
CA ALA A 54 -1.77 -8.26 9.61
C ALA A 54 -0.27 -7.95 9.70
N VAL A 55 0.53 -8.39 8.71
CA VAL A 55 1.96 -8.03 8.60
C VAL A 55 2.14 -6.51 8.48
N SER A 56 1.31 -5.85 7.67
CA SER A 56 1.34 -4.40 7.53
C SER A 56 0.99 -3.68 8.84
N ALA A 57 0.04 -4.20 9.62
CA ALA A 57 -0.27 -3.67 10.96
C ALA A 57 0.91 -3.82 11.93
N LEU A 58 1.62 -4.95 11.90
CA LEU A 58 2.81 -5.18 12.72
C LEU A 58 3.98 -4.29 12.30
N ARG A 59 4.17 -4.06 11.00
CA ARG A 59 5.15 -3.10 10.47
C ARG A 59 4.85 -1.69 10.97
N TRP A 60 3.60 -1.21 10.84
CA TRP A 60 3.19 0.09 11.37
C TRP A 60 3.41 0.19 12.87
N ARG A 61 3.08 -0.87 13.64
CA ARG A 61 3.38 -0.94 15.07
C ARG A 61 4.87 -0.75 15.35
N ALA A 62 5.74 -1.43 14.61
CA ALA A 62 7.19 -1.31 14.79
C ALA A 62 7.67 0.14 14.56
N LEU A 63 7.18 0.80 13.51
CA LEU A 63 7.48 2.20 13.21
C LEU A 63 6.93 3.15 14.28
N ALA A 64 5.70 2.94 14.75
CA ALA A 64 5.10 3.73 15.82
C ALA A 64 5.90 3.60 17.13
N ARG A 65 6.32 2.37 17.48
CA ARG A 65 7.15 2.12 18.66
C ARG A 65 8.55 2.73 18.55
N TRP A 66 9.14 2.70 17.37
CA TRP A 66 10.40 3.38 17.10
C TRP A 66 10.31 4.90 17.30
N LEU A 67 9.13 5.49 17.07
CA LEU A 67 8.81 6.89 17.37
C LEU A 67 8.37 7.13 18.81
N GLY A 68 8.50 6.14 19.71
CA GLY A 68 8.23 6.24 21.13
C GLY A 68 6.77 5.89 21.52
N ALA A 69 5.97 5.30 20.64
CA ALA A 69 4.60 4.91 20.98
C ALA A 69 4.55 3.60 21.79
N GLU A 70 3.76 3.58 22.84
CA GLU A 70 3.38 2.34 23.52
C GLU A 70 2.14 1.77 22.83
N LEU A 71 2.36 0.92 21.81
CA LEU A 71 1.31 0.32 21.01
C LEU A 71 1.40 -1.21 21.07
N SER A 72 0.35 -1.85 21.56
CA SER A 72 0.24 -3.32 21.58
C SER A 72 -0.04 -3.87 20.19
N ALA A 73 0.27 -5.15 19.94
CA ALA A 73 -0.01 -5.79 18.65
C ALA A 73 -1.51 -5.86 18.36
N ARG A 74 -2.33 -6.08 19.40
CA ARG A 74 -3.80 -6.15 19.28
C ARG A 74 -4.39 -4.80 18.89
N GLU A 75 -3.94 -3.70 19.50
CA GLU A 75 -4.40 -2.35 19.16
C GLU A 75 -3.99 -1.96 17.75
N ALA A 76 -2.72 -2.23 17.39
CA ALA A 76 -2.22 -1.97 16.05
C ALA A 76 -3.06 -2.71 14.99
N ALA A 77 -3.31 -4.00 15.16
CA ALA A 77 -4.15 -4.78 14.26
C ALA A 77 -5.58 -4.21 14.21
N ARG A 78 -6.20 -3.97 15.37
CA ARG A 78 -7.56 -3.42 15.44
C ARG A 78 -7.67 -2.09 14.68
N TRP A 79 -6.79 -1.13 14.95
CA TRP A 79 -6.85 0.19 14.31
C TRP A 79 -6.51 0.12 12.83
N TYR A 80 -5.60 -0.78 12.44
CA TYR A 80 -5.24 -0.98 11.05
C TYR A 80 -6.42 -1.53 10.23
N PHE A 81 -7.10 -2.58 10.72
CA PHE A 81 -8.27 -3.14 10.04
C PHE A 81 -9.47 -2.18 10.04
N GLN A 82 -9.68 -1.42 11.12
CA GLN A 82 -10.68 -0.36 11.15
C GLN A 82 -10.38 0.74 10.11
N ALA A 83 -9.11 1.12 9.93
CA ALA A 83 -8.69 2.07 8.91
C ALA A 83 -8.97 1.55 7.49
N ILE A 84 -8.75 0.25 7.23
CA ILE A 84 -9.11 -0.38 5.95
C ILE A 84 -10.62 -0.30 5.73
N GLY A 85 -11.44 -0.65 6.72
CA GLY A 85 -12.89 -0.53 6.63
C GLY A 85 -13.35 0.89 6.33
N LEU A 86 -12.76 1.90 6.99
CA LEU A 86 -13.04 3.31 6.70
C LEU A 86 -12.66 3.69 5.26
N ASN A 87 -11.52 3.21 4.76
CA ASN A 87 -11.10 3.46 3.39
C ASN A 87 -12.04 2.83 2.37
N THR A 88 -12.66 1.71 2.69
CA THR A 88 -13.62 1.02 1.80
C THR A 88 -14.98 1.72 1.77
N LEU A 89 -15.40 2.29 2.90
CA LEU A 89 -16.74 2.85 3.06
C LEU A 89 -16.84 4.33 2.63
N LEU A 90 -15.73 5.08 2.68
CA LEU A 90 -15.76 6.52 2.42
C LEU A 90 -15.20 6.84 1.03
N PRO A 91 -15.94 7.56 0.16
CA PRO A 91 -15.43 8.00 -1.14
C PRO A 91 -14.26 9.00 -0.97
N GLY A 92 -13.13 8.71 -1.60
CA GLY A 92 -11.88 9.49 -1.46
C GLY A 92 -11.03 9.10 -0.25
N ALA A 93 -11.22 7.95 0.32
CA ALA A 93 -10.88 7.51 1.64
C ALA A 93 -9.45 6.97 1.84
N VAL A 94 -8.55 7.03 0.87
CA VAL A 94 -7.13 6.65 1.11
C VAL A 94 -6.54 7.49 2.25
N VAL A 95 -6.97 8.73 2.39
CA VAL A 95 -6.56 9.66 3.47
C VAL A 95 -7.32 9.40 4.78
N GLY A 96 -8.57 8.87 4.71
CA GLY A 96 -9.44 8.69 5.88
C GLY A 96 -8.91 7.67 6.87
N GLY A 97 -8.47 6.52 6.41
CA GLY A 97 -7.91 5.48 7.27
C GLY A 97 -6.55 5.86 7.85
N ASP A 98 -5.74 6.62 7.10
CA ASP A 98 -4.45 7.12 7.57
C ASP A 98 -4.66 8.16 8.69
N LEU A 99 -5.59 9.08 8.48
CA LEU A 99 -5.98 10.07 9.49
C LEU A 99 -6.54 9.37 10.74
N TYR A 100 -7.37 8.33 10.55
CA TYR A 100 -7.91 7.54 11.66
C TYR A 100 -6.78 6.93 12.50
N ARG A 101 -5.79 6.28 11.88
CA ARG A 101 -4.63 5.68 12.59
C ARG A 101 -3.84 6.74 13.35
N ALA A 102 -3.56 7.89 12.73
CA ALA A 102 -2.86 9.00 13.37
C ALA A 102 -3.66 9.56 14.57
N VAL A 103 -4.99 9.72 14.42
CA VAL A 103 -5.86 10.20 15.51
C VAL A 103 -5.91 9.20 16.66
N MET A 104 -6.02 7.90 16.39
CA MET A 104 -6.01 6.87 17.43
C MET A 104 -4.70 6.86 18.21
N LEU A 105 -3.56 6.96 17.52
CA LEU A 105 -2.25 6.99 18.15
C LEU A 105 -2.06 8.27 19.00
N ARG A 106 -2.56 9.41 18.52
CA ARG A 106 -2.59 10.66 19.30
C ARG A 106 -3.46 10.53 20.55
N ARG A 107 -4.65 9.90 20.44
CA ARG A 107 -5.54 9.66 21.61
C ARG A 107 -4.93 8.71 22.64
N ALA A 108 -4.02 7.84 22.21
CA ALA A 108 -3.24 6.98 23.09
C ALA A 108 -2.04 7.69 23.75
N GLY A 109 -1.96 9.03 23.66
CA GLY A 109 -0.94 9.83 24.34
C GLY A 109 0.27 10.22 23.48
N GLN A 110 0.31 9.85 22.19
CA GLN A 110 1.42 10.24 21.33
C GLN A 110 1.35 11.69 20.86
N ALA A 111 2.53 12.31 20.71
CA ALA A 111 2.65 13.62 20.08
C ALA A 111 2.08 13.61 18.65
N THR A 112 1.38 14.67 18.26
CA THR A 112 0.72 14.77 16.93
C THR A 112 1.70 14.55 15.78
N ALA A 113 2.92 15.09 15.89
CA ALA A 113 3.96 14.90 14.88
C ALA A 113 4.38 13.43 14.76
N ALA A 114 4.66 12.74 15.87
CA ALA A 114 5.06 11.33 15.88
C ALA A 114 3.93 10.44 15.32
N ALA A 115 2.68 10.71 15.67
CA ALA A 115 1.53 10.00 15.14
C ALA A 115 1.41 10.16 13.60
N GLY A 116 1.59 11.36 13.08
CA GLY A 116 1.61 11.63 11.63
C GLY A 116 2.79 10.95 10.92
N TRP A 117 4.00 11.08 11.47
CA TRP A 117 5.20 10.46 10.94
C TRP A 117 5.10 8.93 10.90
N SER A 118 4.48 8.29 11.90
CA SER A 118 4.31 6.83 11.92
C SER A 118 3.53 6.33 10.70
N VAL A 119 2.47 7.03 10.31
CA VAL A 119 1.65 6.68 9.14
C VAL A 119 2.39 6.98 7.84
N LEU A 120 3.07 8.12 7.76
CA LEU A 120 3.87 8.48 6.58
C LEU A 120 5.00 7.48 6.33
N LEU A 121 5.75 7.10 7.35
CA LEU A 121 6.81 6.11 7.26
C LEU A 121 6.27 4.72 6.87
N ASP A 122 5.08 4.34 7.35
CA ASP A 122 4.42 3.12 6.94
C ASP A 122 4.08 3.14 5.44
N ARG A 123 3.60 4.25 4.91
CA ARG A 123 3.36 4.44 3.47
C ARG A 123 4.65 4.39 2.66
N LEU A 124 5.68 5.11 3.09
CA LEU A 124 6.98 5.12 2.42
C LEU A 124 7.63 3.74 2.41
N SER A 125 7.58 3.00 3.53
CA SER A 125 8.12 1.63 3.57
C SER A 125 7.35 0.66 2.66
N GLY A 126 6.04 0.83 2.53
CA GLY A 126 5.24 0.07 1.57
C GLY A 126 5.60 0.38 0.12
N LEU A 127 5.72 1.66 -0.23
CA LEU A 127 6.17 2.10 -1.55
C LEU A 127 7.58 1.60 -1.87
N TRP A 128 8.48 1.65 -0.88
CA TRP A 128 9.83 1.13 -0.98
C TRP A 128 9.87 -0.34 -1.41
N MET A 129 9.09 -1.18 -0.73
CA MET A 129 8.96 -2.59 -1.06
C MET A 129 8.29 -2.82 -2.41
N LEU A 130 7.30 -2.01 -2.76
CA LEU A 130 6.63 -2.09 -4.06
C LEU A 130 7.59 -1.83 -5.22
N CYS A 131 8.48 -0.85 -5.08
CA CYS A 131 9.54 -0.59 -6.07
C CYS A 131 10.49 -1.78 -6.22
N ALA A 132 10.88 -2.43 -5.11
CA ALA A 132 11.73 -3.62 -5.14
C ALA A 132 11.03 -4.80 -5.83
N ILE A 133 9.76 -5.07 -5.49
CA ILE A 133 8.96 -6.12 -6.14
C ILE A 133 8.77 -5.80 -7.63
N GLY A 134 8.54 -4.53 -7.96
CA GLY A 134 8.44 -4.07 -9.35
C GLY A 134 9.73 -4.32 -10.15
N ALA A 135 10.89 -4.04 -9.55
CA ALA A 135 12.19 -4.32 -10.18
C ALA A 135 12.42 -5.83 -10.42
N LEU A 136 12.07 -6.66 -9.42
CA LEU A 136 12.17 -8.13 -9.55
C LEU A 136 11.20 -8.65 -10.62
N GLY A 137 9.95 -8.19 -10.63
CA GLY A 137 8.97 -8.57 -11.63
C GLY A 137 9.38 -8.13 -13.04
N ALA A 138 9.89 -6.90 -13.19
CA ALA A 138 10.40 -6.41 -14.46
C ALA A 138 11.62 -7.19 -14.94
N ALA A 139 12.53 -7.59 -14.03
CA ALA A 139 13.65 -8.44 -14.36
C ALA A 139 13.22 -9.84 -14.84
N ALA A 140 12.23 -10.44 -14.20
CA ALA A 140 11.64 -11.72 -14.63
C ALA A 140 10.95 -11.60 -16.00
N CYS A 141 10.36 -10.45 -16.31
CA CYS A 141 9.72 -10.15 -17.59
C CYS A 141 10.69 -9.55 -18.63
N ALA A 142 12.00 -9.51 -18.39
CA ALA A 142 12.98 -8.94 -19.30
C ALA A 142 12.93 -9.53 -20.73
N PRO A 143 12.65 -10.84 -20.94
CA PRO A 143 12.48 -11.40 -22.30
C PRO A 143 11.32 -10.76 -23.08
N VAL A 144 10.27 -10.34 -22.38
CA VAL A 144 9.10 -9.67 -22.98
C VAL A 144 9.34 -8.16 -23.14
N LEU A 145 9.95 -7.52 -22.13
CA LEU A 145 10.21 -6.08 -22.11
C LEU A 145 11.35 -5.66 -23.02
N GLY A 146 12.38 -6.51 -23.16
CA GLY A 146 13.59 -6.23 -23.97
C GLY A 146 13.28 -5.76 -25.39
N PRO A 147 12.47 -6.50 -26.16
CA PRO A 147 12.08 -6.10 -27.52
C PRO A 147 11.39 -4.72 -27.57
N TRP A 148 10.52 -4.40 -26.61
CA TRP A 148 9.83 -3.11 -26.54
C TRP A 148 10.77 -1.95 -26.21
N LEU A 149 11.83 -2.22 -25.43
CA LEU A 149 12.83 -1.23 -25.03
C LEU A 149 14.04 -1.21 -25.96
N HIS A 150 14.07 -2.05 -26.99
CA HIS A 150 15.23 -2.27 -27.89
C HIS A 150 16.50 -2.62 -27.12
N LEU A 151 16.36 -3.39 -26.03
CA LEU A 151 17.47 -3.83 -25.17
C LEU A 151 17.55 -5.36 -25.13
N PRO A 152 18.77 -5.93 -25.11
CA PRO A 152 18.90 -7.36 -24.88
C PRO A 152 18.38 -7.78 -23.52
N PRO A 153 17.65 -8.92 -23.41
CA PRO A 153 16.99 -9.30 -22.15
C PRO A 153 17.94 -9.52 -20.98
N ALA A 154 19.10 -10.13 -21.21
CA ALA A 154 20.05 -10.44 -20.14
C ALA A 154 20.63 -9.19 -19.45
N PRO A 155 21.20 -8.19 -20.16
CA PRO A 155 21.67 -6.96 -19.52
C PRO A 155 20.53 -6.14 -18.93
N LEU A 156 19.32 -6.15 -19.50
CA LEU A 156 18.14 -5.50 -18.92
C LEU A 156 17.79 -6.12 -17.57
N ALA A 157 17.72 -7.45 -17.49
CA ALA A 157 17.46 -8.15 -16.23
C ALA A 157 18.55 -7.85 -15.19
N ALA A 158 19.83 -7.89 -15.57
CA ALA A 158 20.95 -7.60 -14.69
C ALA A 158 20.88 -6.16 -14.14
N LEU A 159 20.56 -5.17 -14.97
CA LEU A 159 20.41 -3.79 -14.58
C LEU A 159 19.26 -3.60 -13.57
N LEU A 160 18.11 -4.23 -13.83
CA LEU A 160 16.92 -4.16 -12.95
C LEU A 160 17.20 -4.84 -11.60
N LEU A 161 17.88 -5.99 -11.59
CA LEU A 161 18.27 -6.68 -10.35
C LEU A 161 19.31 -5.89 -9.57
N ALA A 162 20.33 -5.34 -10.23
CA ALA A 162 21.34 -4.51 -9.59
C ALA A 162 20.72 -3.23 -9.01
N GLY A 163 19.86 -2.55 -9.78
CA GLY A 163 19.13 -1.36 -9.33
C GLY A 163 18.20 -1.67 -8.16
N GLY A 164 17.43 -2.75 -8.22
CA GLY A 164 16.57 -3.22 -7.14
C GLY A 164 17.35 -3.61 -5.88
N GLY A 165 18.47 -4.27 -6.04
CA GLY A 165 19.38 -4.62 -4.94
C GLY A 165 20.00 -3.39 -4.26
N LEU A 166 20.49 -2.44 -5.07
CA LEU A 166 21.01 -1.16 -4.57
C LEU A 166 19.91 -0.36 -3.83
N TRP A 167 18.71 -0.32 -4.40
CA TRP A 167 17.54 0.29 -3.79
C TRP A 167 17.25 -0.31 -2.42
N LEU A 168 17.21 -1.63 -2.31
CA LEU A 168 17.00 -2.32 -1.03
C LEU A 168 18.11 -2.05 -0.02
N ALA A 169 19.37 -1.90 -0.46
CA ALA A 169 20.51 -1.66 0.42
C ALA A 169 20.58 -0.22 0.96
N LEU A 170 19.92 0.76 0.32
CA LEU A 170 19.98 2.18 0.69
C LEU A 170 19.74 2.48 2.17
N PRO A 171 18.74 1.90 2.86
CA PRO A 171 18.48 2.20 4.28
C PRO A 171 19.63 1.80 5.20
N TRP A 172 20.43 0.80 4.82
CA TRP A 172 21.61 0.35 5.58
C TRP A 172 22.87 1.11 5.20
N ALA A 173 22.98 1.59 3.95
CA ALA A 173 24.13 2.34 3.47
C ALA A 173 24.17 3.79 4.02
N LEU A 174 23.02 4.45 4.15
CA LEU A 174 22.93 5.84 4.61
C LEU A 174 23.55 6.07 6.01
N PRO A 175 23.26 5.25 7.05
CA PRO A 175 23.91 5.41 8.35
C PRO A 175 25.41 5.12 8.33
N ALA A 176 25.89 4.23 7.47
CA ALA A 176 27.30 3.93 7.32
C ALA A 176 28.06 5.11 6.72
N LEU A 177 27.48 5.76 5.70
CA LEU A 177 28.04 6.98 5.08
C LEU A 177 28.08 8.18 6.04
N GLY A 178 27.07 8.32 6.91
CA GLY A 178 27.05 9.38 7.92
C GLY A 178 28.11 9.23 9.00
N ARG A 179 28.53 8.00 9.32
CA ARG A 179 29.59 7.71 10.31
C ARG A 179 31.00 7.87 9.71
N ALA A 180 31.12 7.86 8.40
CA ALA A 180 32.42 7.99 7.69
C ALA A 180 32.85 9.44 7.45
N ARG A 181 32.10 10.45 7.93
CA ARG A 181 32.55 11.83 7.89
C ARG A 181 33.45 12.08 9.09
N PRO A 182 34.80 12.22 8.91
CA PRO A 182 35.65 12.75 9.94
C PRO A 182 35.27 14.21 10.17
N GLY A 183 35.05 14.59 11.44
CA GLY A 183 34.85 15.97 11.90
C GLY A 183 36.08 16.82 11.64
#